data_fb7aee76cb9e0c34896aa6b48264edaf
#
_entry.id   fb7aee76cb9e0c34896aa6b48264edaf
#
_cell.length_a   1.000
_cell.length_b   1.000
_cell.length_c   1.000
_cell.angle_alpha   90.00
_cell.angle_beta   90.00
_cell.angle_gamma   90.00
#
_symmetry.space_group_name_H-M   'P 1'
#
loop_
_entity.id
_entity.type
_entity.pdbx_description
1 polymer ?
#
loop_
_entity_poly.entity_id
_entity_poly.type
_entity_poly.pdbx_seq_one_letter_code
_entity_poly.pdbx_strand_id
1 'polypeptide(L)'
;RTVADAAITIGGIAGYDPLDLSTHKVPVPDYLDALTGDIKGLKIGVVKELIDPEELDLDPQMRQSVLSAVEVLAELGAEVREVSMPLAEKSGYVTRAITHVDRVSLSPQFLREQPEDYHYNTRVHFTTANLIPAQVYYKAQKLRTMIREQVLGLLEDVDVLIQPTSGRPANVINLNQKVESQEGAKAALAAGGFRGPYSLSGAPALSILCGFTSDGDGGLPLAMQIAGRPFEEATVLRVAHAYEQAVTWNQRIPPAAL
;
A
#
# COMPACT_ATOMS: atom_id res chain seq x y z
N ARG A 1 12.09 -10.17 -6.27
CA ARG A 1 12.62 -8.88 -6.74
C ARG A 1 11.91 -8.37 -8.00
N THR A 2 11.34 -9.28 -8.77
CA THR A 2 10.62 -9.01 -10.01
C THR A 2 9.12 -9.20 -9.84
N VAL A 3 8.34 -8.74 -10.81
CA VAL A 3 6.90 -9.01 -10.85
C VAL A 3 6.64 -10.50 -11.03
N ALA A 4 7.50 -11.21 -11.76
CA ALA A 4 7.42 -12.66 -11.89
C ALA A 4 7.62 -13.39 -10.53
N ASP A 5 8.55 -12.92 -9.68
CA ASP A 5 8.72 -13.46 -8.33
C ASP A 5 7.44 -13.28 -7.49
N ALA A 6 6.77 -12.12 -7.63
CA ALA A 6 5.50 -11.87 -6.95
C ALA A 6 4.39 -12.79 -7.46
N ALA A 7 4.29 -13.00 -8.78
CA ALA A 7 3.33 -13.90 -9.41
C ALA A 7 3.51 -15.35 -8.93
N ILE A 8 4.74 -15.86 -8.91
CA ILE A 8 5.07 -17.20 -8.39
C ILE A 8 4.69 -17.30 -6.93
N THR A 9 5.04 -16.29 -6.12
CA THR A 9 4.80 -16.33 -4.68
C THR A 9 3.30 -16.33 -4.38
N ILE A 10 2.52 -15.44 -4.99
CA ILE A 10 1.07 -15.40 -4.74
C ILE A 10 0.38 -16.67 -5.26
N GLY A 11 0.82 -17.22 -6.40
CA GLY A 11 0.28 -18.48 -6.92
C GLY A 11 0.50 -19.66 -5.97
N GLY A 12 1.60 -19.65 -5.22
CA GLY A 12 1.91 -20.69 -4.25
C GLY A 12 1.17 -20.58 -2.91
N ILE A 13 0.69 -19.37 -2.53
CA ILE A 13 0.04 -19.15 -1.23
C ILE A 13 -1.45 -18.82 -1.33
N ALA A 14 -1.95 -18.45 -2.52
CA ALA A 14 -3.36 -18.17 -2.73
C ALA A 14 -4.20 -19.44 -2.72
N GLY A 15 -5.42 -19.36 -2.21
CA GLY A 15 -6.35 -20.49 -2.24
C GLY A 15 -7.39 -20.44 -1.14
N TYR A 16 -8.29 -21.41 -1.18
CA TYR A 16 -9.32 -21.58 -0.17
C TYR A 16 -8.81 -22.45 0.99
N ASP A 17 -8.90 -21.94 2.21
CA ASP A 17 -8.66 -22.71 3.43
C ASP A 17 -9.99 -22.86 4.20
N PRO A 18 -10.50 -24.10 4.42
CA PRO A 18 -11.74 -24.32 5.17
C PRO A 18 -11.62 -23.92 6.66
N LEU A 19 -10.41 -23.76 7.19
CA LEU A 19 -10.15 -23.34 8.56
C LEU A 19 -10.08 -21.81 8.72
N ASP A 20 -9.97 -21.07 7.61
CA ASP A 20 -9.99 -19.61 7.59
C ASP A 20 -11.26 -19.10 6.91
N LEU A 21 -12.18 -18.57 7.73
CA LEU A 21 -13.47 -18.04 7.26
C LEU A 21 -13.33 -16.77 6.38
N SER A 22 -12.15 -16.17 6.31
CA SER A 22 -11.89 -15.01 5.47
C SER A 22 -11.51 -15.39 4.03
N THR A 23 -11.21 -16.65 3.76
CA THR A 23 -10.89 -17.14 2.42
C THR A 23 -12.13 -17.45 1.60
N HIS A 24 -12.01 -17.33 0.27
CA HIS A 24 -13.12 -17.52 -0.66
C HIS A 24 -12.84 -18.66 -1.64
N LYS A 25 -13.88 -19.40 -2.03
CA LYS A 25 -13.81 -20.48 -3.03
C LYS A 25 -13.75 -19.90 -4.45
N VAL A 26 -12.66 -19.21 -4.76
CA VAL A 26 -12.39 -18.67 -6.09
C VAL A 26 -11.24 -19.45 -6.70
N PRO A 27 -11.31 -19.83 -7.99
CA PRO A 27 -10.18 -20.45 -8.67
C PRO A 27 -8.94 -19.54 -8.63
N VAL A 28 -7.79 -20.10 -8.32
CA VAL A 28 -6.51 -19.39 -8.42
C VAL A 28 -5.99 -19.59 -9.85
N PRO A 29 -5.85 -18.51 -10.64
CA PRO A 29 -5.30 -18.62 -11.99
C PRO A 29 -3.79 -18.86 -11.96
N ASP A 30 -3.21 -19.28 -13.10
CA ASP A 30 -1.78 -19.16 -13.27
C ASP A 30 -1.42 -17.68 -13.49
N TYR A 31 -0.84 -17.06 -12.47
CA TYR A 31 -0.49 -15.65 -12.53
C TYR A 31 0.68 -15.36 -13.48
N LEU A 32 1.50 -16.37 -13.82
CA LEU A 32 2.57 -16.21 -14.81
C LEU A 32 2.00 -16.01 -16.22
N ASP A 33 0.90 -16.69 -16.56
CA ASP A 33 0.21 -16.54 -17.84
C ASP A 33 -0.32 -15.10 -18.05
N ALA A 34 -0.58 -14.37 -16.95
CA ALA A 34 -1.03 -12.98 -17.02
C ALA A 34 0.09 -11.99 -17.37
N LEU A 35 1.37 -12.38 -17.30
CA LEU A 35 2.51 -11.52 -17.55
C LEU A 35 2.79 -11.31 -19.04
N THR A 36 1.76 -10.93 -19.80
CA THR A 36 1.84 -10.76 -21.26
C THR A 36 2.58 -9.48 -21.69
N GLY A 37 2.64 -8.48 -20.81
CA GLY A 37 3.16 -7.14 -21.11
C GLY A 37 2.21 -6.28 -21.97
N ASP A 38 1.06 -6.81 -22.42
CA ASP A 38 0.08 -6.05 -23.19
C ASP A 38 -0.94 -5.40 -22.26
N ILE A 39 -0.91 -4.06 -22.24
CA ILE A 39 -1.83 -3.22 -21.44
C ILE A 39 -2.61 -2.23 -22.31
N LYS A 40 -2.57 -2.41 -23.63
CA LYS A 40 -3.26 -1.51 -24.56
C LYS A 40 -4.76 -1.47 -24.28
N GLY A 41 -5.28 -0.25 -24.11
CA GLY A 41 -6.68 0.00 -23.82
C GLY A 41 -7.10 -0.28 -22.37
N LEU A 42 -6.21 -0.72 -21.48
CA LEU A 42 -6.49 -0.80 -20.04
C LEU A 42 -6.65 0.61 -19.48
N LYS A 43 -7.66 0.80 -18.65
CA LYS A 43 -7.98 2.07 -18.02
C LYS A 43 -7.28 2.18 -16.67
N ILE A 44 -6.47 3.22 -16.51
CA ILE A 44 -5.70 3.52 -15.30
C ILE A 44 -6.25 4.78 -14.64
N GLY A 45 -6.68 4.67 -13.39
CA GLY A 45 -7.08 5.79 -12.56
C GLY A 45 -5.92 6.26 -11.67
N VAL A 46 -5.49 7.51 -11.82
CA VAL A 46 -4.50 8.14 -10.93
C VAL A 46 -5.23 8.87 -9.81
N VAL A 47 -4.98 8.46 -8.55
CA VAL A 47 -5.72 8.99 -7.39
C VAL A 47 -5.22 10.39 -7.03
N LYS A 48 -6.01 11.41 -7.36
CA LYS A 48 -5.66 12.83 -7.21
C LYS A 48 -5.22 13.18 -5.79
N GLU A 49 -6.00 12.81 -4.78
CA GLU A 49 -5.76 13.16 -3.38
C GLU A 49 -4.49 12.52 -2.81
N LEU A 50 -3.89 11.57 -3.53
CA LEU A 50 -2.63 10.94 -3.14
C LEU A 50 -1.46 11.35 -4.05
N ILE A 51 -1.73 12.10 -5.13
CA ILE A 51 -0.70 12.75 -5.96
C ILE A 51 -0.51 14.22 -5.54
N ASP A 52 -1.59 14.90 -5.17
CA ASP A 52 -1.57 16.28 -4.67
C ASP A 52 -2.34 16.33 -3.33
N PRO A 53 -1.78 15.72 -2.26
CA PRO A 53 -2.47 15.63 -0.97
C PRO A 53 -2.53 16.99 -0.27
N GLU A 54 -3.65 17.23 0.43
CA GLU A 54 -3.84 18.42 1.28
C GLU A 54 -3.35 18.20 2.73
N GLU A 55 -3.45 16.95 3.23
CA GLU A 55 -3.18 16.62 4.64
C GLU A 55 -1.96 15.71 4.82
N LEU A 56 -1.55 15.00 3.78
CA LEU A 56 -0.39 14.13 3.80
C LEU A 56 0.81 14.86 3.22
N ASP A 57 1.99 14.51 3.69
CA ASP A 57 3.24 15.03 3.15
C ASP A 57 3.74 14.09 2.05
N LEU A 58 3.87 14.61 0.85
CA LEU A 58 4.40 13.89 -0.31
C LEU A 58 5.68 14.56 -0.80
N ASP A 59 6.77 13.80 -0.77
CA ASP A 59 8.06 14.22 -1.29
C ASP A 59 7.96 14.54 -2.80
N PRO A 60 8.47 15.70 -3.26
CA PRO A 60 8.41 16.08 -4.67
C PRO A 60 9.05 15.08 -5.62
N GLN A 61 10.13 14.38 -5.22
CA GLN A 61 10.78 13.37 -6.05
C GLN A 61 9.91 12.11 -6.15
N MET A 62 9.23 11.73 -5.06
CA MET A 62 8.25 10.64 -5.07
C MET A 62 7.09 10.95 -6.02
N ARG A 63 6.50 12.16 -5.90
CA ARG A 63 5.45 12.62 -6.81
C ARG A 63 5.88 12.55 -8.27
N GLN A 64 7.03 13.15 -8.59
CA GLN A 64 7.54 13.18 -9.96
C GLN A 64 7.81 11.77 -10.50
N SER A 65 8.39 10.90 -9.68
CA SER A 65 8.69 9.51 -10.07
C SER A 65 7.43 8.72 -10.43
N VAL A 66 6.35 8.90 -9.66
CA VAL A 66 5.07 8.25 -9.94
C VAL A 66 4.42 8.80 -11.20
N LEU A 67 4.45 10.14 -11.40
CA LEU A 67 3.90 10.74 -12.62
C LEU A 67 4.67 10.28 -13.88
N SER A 68 6.00 10.23 -13.82
CA SER A 68 6.81 9.69 -14.92
C SER A 68 6.53 8.21 -15.19
N ALA A 69 6.25 7.41 -14.15
CA ALA A 69 5.83 6.02 -14.34
C ALA A 69 4.45 5.90 -15.01
N VAL A 70 3.54 6.81 -14.69
CA VAL A 70 2.21 6.90 -15.35
C VAL A 70 2.36 7.27 -16.83
N GLU A 71 3.28 8.18 -17.17
CA GLU A 71 3.59 8.53 -18.58
C GLU A 71 4.09 7.31 -19.36
N VAL A 72 5.00 6.51 -18.79
CA VAL A 72 5.45 5.26 -19.41
C VAL A 72 4.28 4.29 -19.67
N LEU A 73 3.36 4.15 -18.72
CA LEU A 73 2.19 3.28 -18.91
C LEU A 73 1.26 3.79 -20.01
N ALA A 74 1.11 5.12 -20.14
CA ALA A 74 0.36 5.72 -21.23
C ALA A 74 1.05 5.48 -22.61
N GLU A 75 2.37 5.58 -22.68
CA GLU A 75 3.15 5.26 -23.89
C GLU A 75 3.02 3.79 -24.30
N LEU A 76 2.83 2.88 -23.34
CA LEU A 76 2.54 1.47 -23.57
C LEU A 76 1.08 1.21 -24.03
N GLY A 77 0.27 2.27 -24.15
CA GLY A 77 -1.08 2.23 -24.72
C GLY A 77 -2.21 2.12 -23.70
N ALA A 78 -1.95 2.31 -22.42
CA ALA A 78 -2.99 2.41 -21.40
C ALA A 78 -3.74 3.77 -21.50
N GLU A 79 -5.03 3.76 -21.17
CA GLU A 79 -5.87 4.96 -21.08
C GLU A 79 -5.81 5.51 -19.67
N VAL A 80 -5.04 6.58 -19.48
CA VAL A 80 -4.83 7.20 -18.16
C VAL A 80 -5.82 8.34 -17.92
N ARG A 81 -6.40 8.37 -16.72
CA ARG A 81 -7.22 9.49 -16.24
C ARG A 81 -7.03 9.75 -14.75
N GLU A 82 -7.24 10.99 -14.35
CA GLU A 82 -7.34 11.35 -12.93
C GLU A 82 -8.68 10.86 -12.36
N VAL A 83 -8.66 10.34 -11.12
CA VAL A 83 -9.84 9.92 -10.37
C VAL A 83 -9.80 10.50 -8.96
N SER A 84 -10.97 10.76 -8.38
CA SER A 84 -11.09 11.37 -7.05
C SER A 84 -11.52 10.33 -6.01
N MET A 85 -10.77 10.26 -4.89
CA MET A 85 -11.04 9.42 -3.72
C MET A 85 -10.97 10.29 -2.45
N PRO A 86 -11.98 11.13 -2.16
CA PRO A 86 -11.93 12.15 -1.11
C PRO A 86 -11.58 11.66 0.29
N LEU A 87 -11.81 10.38 0.60
CA LEU A 87 -11.46 9.78 1.89
C LEU A 87 -10.07 9.13 1.92
N ALA A 88 -9.31 9.17 0.83
CA ALA A 88 -8.00 8.50 0.75
C ALA A 88 -7.05 8.96 1.86
N GLU A 89 -6.91 10.25 2.06
CA GLU A 89 -5.99 10.81 3.07
C GLU A 89 -6.39 10.46 4.52
N LYS A 90 -7.67 10.19 4.77
CA LYS A 90 -8.17 9.77 6.10
C LYS A 90 -7.87 8.30 6.42
N SER A 91 -7.56 7.49 5.41
CA SER A 91 -7.42 6.05 5.53
C SER A 91 -6.34 5.61 6.52
N GLY A 92 -5.27 6.37 6.68
CA GLY A 92 -4.22 6.12 7.67
C GLY A 92 -4.74 6.13 9.11
N TYR A 93 -5.55 7.13 9.45
CA TYR A 93 -6.18 7.23 10.78
C TYR A 93 -7.17 6.09 11.03
N VAL A 94 -7.98 5.77 10.01
CA VAL A 94 -8.96 4.67 10.08
C VAL A 94 -8.26 3.33 10.27
N THR A 95 -7.24 3.05 9.48
CA THR A 95 -6.43 1.84 9.59
C THR A 95 -5.84 1.70 10.99
N ARG A 96 -5.24 2.76 11.53
CA ARG A 96 -4.66 2.76 12.88
C ARG A 96 -5.69 2.51 13.96
N ALA A 97 -6.83 3.19 13.91
CA ALA A 97 -7.89 3.01 14.89
C ALA A 97 -8.40 1.55 14.94
N ILE A 98 -8.48 0.89 13.79
CA ILE A 98 -8.91 -0.51 13.70
C ILE A 98 -7.79 -1.44 14.15
N THR A 99 -6.61 -1.37 13.53
CA THR A 99 -5.53 -2.34 13.76
C THR A 99 -4.96 -2.29 15.16
N HIS A 100 -4.96 -1.13 15.82
CA HIS A 100 -4.48 -1.03 17.20
C HIS A 100 -5.42 -1.77 18.16
N VAL A 101 -6.73 -1.59 18.02
CA VAL A 101 -7.72 -2.29 18.86
C VAL A 101 -7.73 -3.79 18.59
N ASP A 102 -7.68 -4.19 17.30
CA ASP A 102 -7.66 -5.60 16.92
C ASP A 102 -6.44 -6.33 17.50
N ARG A 103 -5.24 -5.74 17.40
CA ARG A 103 -4.01 -6.33 17.92
C ARG A 103 -4.05 -6.57 19.42
N VAL A 104 -4.57 -5.62 20.19
CA VAL A 104 -4.70 -5.78 21.65
C VAL A 104 -5.72 -6.86 21.99
N SER A 105 -6.79 -6.97 21.22
CA SER A 105 -7.83 -7.98 21.42
C SER A 105 -7.33 -9.40 21.13
N LEU A 106 -6.35 -9.55 20.21
CA LEU A 106 -5.80 -10.86 19.84
C LEU A 106 -4.77 -11.40 20.84
N SER A 107 -4.04 -10.55 21.56
CA SER A 107 -2.93 -10.99 22.41
C SER A 107 -2.87 -10.27 23.77
N PRO A 108 -4.00 -10.18 24.51
CA PRO A 108 -4.03 -9.41 25.76
C PRO A 108 -3.20 -10.06 26.87
N GLN A 109 -3.01 -11.38 26.84
CA GLN A 109 -2.26 -12.12 27.84
C GLN A 109 -0.76 -11.82 27.77
N PHE A 110 -0.17 -11.90 26.57
CA PHE A 110 1.25 -11.64 26.38
C PHE A 110 1.65 -10.23 26.78
N LEU A 111 0.80 -9.24 26.49
CA LEU A 111 1.06 -7.86 26.89
C LEU A 111 1.08 -7.67 28.42
N ARG A 112 0.32 -8.47 29.17
CA ARG A 112 0.26 -8.41 30.64
C ARG A 112 1.38 -9.21 31.30
N GLU A 113 1.70 -10.38 30.76
CA GLU A 113 2.64 -11.33 31.37
C GLU A 113 4.09 -11.11 30.95
N GLN A 114 4.31 -10.62 29.73
CA GLN A 114 5.64 -10.49 29.11
C GLN A 114 5.80 -9.14 28.36
N PRO A 115 5.50 -7.98 29.01
CA PRO A 115 5.57 -6.68 28.34
C PRO A 115 6.98 -6.30 27.85
N GLU A 116 8.05 -6.81 28.51
CA GLU A 116 9.44 -6.55 28.15
C GLU A 116 9.90 -7.25 26.88
N ASP A 117 9.22 -8.30 26.45
CA ASP A 117 9.53 -8.99 25.20
C ASP A 117 9.12 -8.17 23.98
N TYR A 118 8.31 -7.14 24.18
CA TYR A 118 7.93 -6.20 23.12
C TYR A 118 8.92 -5.02 23.04
N HIS A 119 9.33 -4.70 21.81
CA HIS A 119 10.05 -3.45 21.56
C HIS A 119 9.26 -2.25 22.13
N TYR A 120 9.97 -1.25 22.67
CA TYR A 120 9.37 -0.10 23.34
C TYR A 120 8.18 0.52 22.60
N ASN A 121 8.33 0.83 21.31
CA ASN A 121 7.27 1.44 20.53
C ASN A 121 6.04 0.52 20.37
N THR A 122 6.25 -0.78 20.19
CA THR A 122 5.17 -1.78 20.11
C THR A 122 4.39 -1.84 21.43
N ARG A 123 5.10 -1.86 22.56
CA ARG A 123 4.50 -1.84 23.89
C ARG A 123 3.68 -0.57 24.14
N VAL A 124 4.23 0.60 23.80
CA VAL A 124 3.50 1.88 23.90
C VAL A 124 2.23 1.85 23.04
N HIS A 125 2.32 1.39 21.80
CA HIS A 125 1.16 1.29 20.91
C HIS A 125 0.08 0.35 21.48
N PHE A 126 0.44 -0.79 22.01
CA PHE A 126 -0.52 -1.74 22.60
C PHE A 126 -1.13 -1.20 23.89
N THR A 127 -0.32 -0.55 24.74
CA THR A 127 -0.82 0.04 25.98
C THR A 127 -1.83 1.16 25.66
N THR A 128 -1.50 2.05 24.73
CA THR A 128 -2.38 3.17 24.35
C THR A 128 -3.61 2.71 23.59
N ALA A 129 -3.54 1.60 22.86
CA ALA A 129 -4.70 1.02 22.16
C ALA A 129 -5.84 0.61 23.10
N ASN A 130 -5.51 0.19 24.34
CA ASN A 130 -6.52 -0.10 25.38
C ASN A 130 -7.32 1.15 25.81
N LEU A 131 -6.81 2.35 25.52
CA LEU A 131 -7.47 3.61 25.86
C LEU A 131 -8.39 4.12 24.74
N ILE A 132 -8.42 3.44 23.59
CA ILE A 132 -9.30 3.82 22.46
C ILE A 132 -10.75 3.49 22.81
N PRO A 133 -11.64 4.49 22.90
CA PRO A 133 -13.06 4.23 23.19
C PRO A 133 -13.72 3.41 22.07
N ALA A 134 -14.65 2.53 22.45
CA ALA A 134 -15.41 1.71 21.51
C ALA A 134 -16.09 2.53 20.40
N GLN A 135 -16.53 3.76 20.73
CA GLN A 135 -17.14 4.68 19.77
C GLN A 135 -16.18 5.08 18.64
N VAL A 136 -14.87 5.22 18.94
CA VAL A 136 -13.85 5.54 17.93
C VAL A 136 -13.67 4.35 17.00
N TYR A 137 -13.53 3.15 17.54
CA TYR A 137 -13.45 1.91 16.73
C TYR A 137 -14.68 1.74 15.84
N TYR A 138 -15.88 1.93 16.40
CA TYR A 138 -17.14 1.83 15.65
C TYR A 138 -17.22 2.85 14.49
N LYS A 139 -16.82 4.11 14.74
CA LYS A 139 -16.74 5.13 13.69
C LYS A 139 -15.71 4.76 12.63
N ALA A 140 -14.57 4.20 13.02
CA ALA A 140 -13.54 3.76 12.09
C ALA A 140 -14.05 2.63 11.18
N GLN A 141 -14.83 1.67 11.70
CA GLN A 141 -15.45 0.63 10.89
C GLN A 141 -16.47 1.19 9.87
N LYS A 142 -17.26 2.21 10.25
CA LYS A 142 -18.13 2.90 9.29
C LYS A 142 -17.35 3.62 8.19
N LEU A 143 -16.28 4.34 8.56
CA LEU A 143 -15.41 5.00 7.59
C LEU A 143 -14.68 3.98 6.69
N ARG A 144 -14.31 2.82 7.22
CA ARG A 144 -13.77 1.71 6.41
C ARG A 144 -14.74 1.32 5.30
N THR A 145 -16.03 1.16 5.62
CA THR A 145 -17.06 0.83 4.62
C THR A 145 -17.12 1.91 3.53
N MET A 146 -17.16 3.19 3.92
CA MET A 146 -17.19 4.30 2.95
C MET A 146 -15.93 4.34 2.06
N ILE A 147 -14.74 4.13 2.63
CA ILE A 147 -13.49 4.07 1.85
C ILE A 147 -13.53 2.88 0.89
N ARG A 148 -13.99 1.70 1.35
CA ARG A 148 -14.16 0.53 0.50
C ARG A 148 -15.11 0.81 -0.67
N GLU A 149 -16.25 1.44 -0.43
CA GLU A 149 -17.21 1.83 -1.47
C GLU A 149 -16.59 2.78 -2.49
N GLN A 150 -15.78 3.77 -2.05
CA GLN A 150 -15.05 4.65 -2.97
C GLN A 150 -14.05 3.87 -3.84
N VAL A 151 -13.23 2.99 -3.23
CA VAL A 151 -12.26 2.18 -3.98
C VAL A 151 -12.95 1.29 -5.00
N LEU A 152 -13.99 0.54 -4.58
CA LEU A 152 -14.69 -0.38 -5.47
C LEU A 152 -15.47 0.35 -6.55
N GLY A 153 -16.11 1.48 -6.24
CA GLY A 153 -16.83 2.29 -7.22
C GLY A 153 -15.90 2.86 -8.30
N LEU A 154 -14.69 3.31 -7.92
CA LEU A 154 -13.70 3.74 -8.91
C LEU A 154 -13.25 2.59 -9.82
N LEU A 155 -13.09 1.40 -9.24
CA LEU A 155 -12.69 0.20 -10.00
C LEU A 155 -13.79 -0.37 -10.90
N GLU A 156 -15.03 0.11 -10.84
CA GLU A 156 -16.05 -0.16 -11.86
C GLU A 156 -15.73 0.54 -13.18
N ASP A 157 -15.10 1.71 -13.09
CA ASP A 157 -14.81 2.59 -14.22
C ASP A 157 -13.37 2.45 -14.77
N VAL A 158 -12.42 1.97 -13.97
CA VAL A 158 -11.03 1.73 -14.35
C VAL A 158 -10.60 0.30 -13.98
N ASP A 159 -9.56 -0.19 -14.64
CA ASP A 159 -9.05 -1.53 -14.41
C ASP A 159 -8.08 -1.57 -13.22
N VAL A 160 -7.29 -0.51 -13.04
CA VAL A 160 -6.38 -0.34 -11.90
C VAL A 160 -6.34 1.11 -11.43
N LEU A 161 -5.99 1.28 -10.13
CA LEU A 161 -5.69 2.56 -9.51
C LEU A 161 -4.18 2.66 -9.26
N ILE A 162 -3.61 3.85 -9.48
CA ILE A 162 -2.18 4.15 -9.23
C ILE A 162 -2.03 5.33 -8.30
N GLN A 163 -1.05 5.20 -7.38
CA GLN A 163 -0.66 6.22 -6.42
C GLN A 163 0.74 5.96 -5.87
N PRO A 164 1.38 6.89 -5.13
CA PRO A 164 2.59 6.60 -4.39
C PRO A 164 2.38 5.51 -3.32
N THR A 165 3.37 4.63 -3.12
CA THR A 165 3.32 3.63 -2.04
C THR A 165 3.49 4.27 -0.66
N SER A 166 4.25 5.35 -0.59
CA SER A 166 4.51 6.13 0.63
C SER A 166 4.70 7.60 0.28
N GLY A 167 4.55 8.48 1.26
CA GLY A 167 4.79 9.90 1.07
C GLY A 167 6.27 10.29 0.99
N ARG A 168 7.18 9.43 1.46
CA ARG A 168 8.61 9.74 1.57
C ARG A 168 9.46 8.51 1.24
N PRO A 169 10.72 8.73 0.79
CA PRO A 169 11.74 7.68 0.74
C PRO A 169 11.98 7.07 2.12
N ALA A 170 12.79 6.01 2.18
CA ALA A 170 13.18 5.40 3.45
C ALA A 170 13.83 6.42 4.38
N ASN A 171 13.39 6.45 5.63
CA ASN A 171 13.97 7.31 6.65
C ASN A 171 15.31 6.76 7.14
N VAL A 172 16.17 7.65 7.63
CA VAL A 172 17.36 7.24 8.40
C VAL A 172 16.90 6.43 9.61
N ILE A 173 17.55 5.29 9.83
CA ILE A 173 17.29 4.45 11.02
C ILE A 173 17.73 5.20 12.27
N ASN A 174 16.75 5.65 13.04
CA ASN A 174 17.02 6.25 14.35
C ASN A 174 16.94 5.16 15.42
N LEU A 175 18.07 4.82 16.02
CA LEU A 175 18.15 3.79 17.07
C LEU A 175 17.37 4.17 18.34
N ASN A 176 17.09 5.47 18.53
CA ASN A 176 16.34 6.00 19.67
C ASN A 176 14.89 6.39 19.27
N GLN A 177 14.24 5.59 18.45
CA GLN A 177 12.88 5.86 17.92
C GLN A 177 11.82 5.94 19.04
N LYS A 178 11.79 7.04 19.74
CA LYS A 178 10.71 7.37 20.67
C LYS A 178 9.82 8.43 20.04
N VAL A 179 8.51 8.22 20.12
CA VAL A 179 7.56 9.28 19.80
C VAL A 179 7.48 10.20 21.00
N GLU A 180 8.19 11.33 20.95
CA GLU A 180 8.31 12.27 22.05
C GLU A 180 7.50 13.55 21.86
N SER A 181 6.80 13.70 20.71
CA SER A 181 6.00 14.89 20.41
C SER A 181 4.65 14.54 19.80
N GLN A 182 3.69 15.46 19.92
CA GLN A 182 2.38 15.36 19.28
C GLN A 182 2.50 15.39 17.74
N GLU A 183 3.46 16.15 17.20
CA GLU A 183 3.72 16.21 15.76
C GLU A 183 4.29 14.90 15.25
N GLY A 184 5.23 14.28 15.97
CA GLY A 184 5.75 12.94 15.66
C GLY A 184 4.65 11.87 15.69
N ALA A 185 3.71 11.96 16.64
CA ALA A 185 2.55 11.07 16.68
C ALA A 185 1.62 11.27 15.49
N LYS A 186 1.32 12.52 15.10
CA LYS A 186 0.52 12.82 13.90
C LYS A 186 1.18 12.31 12.63
N ALA A 187 2.47 12.57 12.45
CA ALA A 187 3.24 12.09 11.30
C ALA A 187 3.23 10.55 11.22
N ALA A 188 3.40 9.86 12.33
CA ALA A 188 3.30 8.40 12.40
C ALA A 188 1.90 7.88 12.05
N LEU A 189 0.84 8.58 12.44
CA LEU A 189 -0.55 8.24 12.09
C LEU A 189 -0.82 8.46 10.59
N ALA A 190 -0.36 9.57 10.04
CA ALA A 190 -0.53 9.93 8.63
C ALA A 190 0.26 9.02 7.68
N ALA A 191 1.41 8.48 8.09
CA ALA A 191 2.29 7.66 7.26
C ALA A 191 1.62 6.43 6.62
N GLY A 192 0.48 5.96 7.15
CA GLY A 192 -0.33 4.88 6.58
C GLY A 192 -1.31 5.33 5.49
N GLY A 193 -1.47 6.64 5.25
CA GLY A 193 -2.48 7.19 4.35
C GLY A 193 -2.38 6.68 2.91
N PHE A 194 -1.17 6.58 2.38
CA PHE A 194 -0.94 6.11 1.02
C PHE A 194 -1.30 4.63 0.79
N ARG A 195 -1.22 3.77 1.80
CA ARG A 195 -1.56 2.33 1.71
C ARG A 195 -2.92 1.98 2.27
N GLY A 196 -3.46 2.89 3.08
CA GLY A 196 -4.71 2.69 3.81
C GLY A 196 -5.90 2.29 2.96
N PRO A 197 -6.17 2.93 1.80
CA PRO A 197 -7.35 2.64 1.01
C PRO A 197 -7.48 1.16 0.64
N TYR A 198 -6.39 0.51 0.20
CA TYR A 198 -6.43 -0.88 -0.23
C TYR A 198 -6.41 -1.86 0.94
N SER A 199 -5.69 -1.55 2.01
CA SER A 199 -5.76 -2.33 3.27
C SER A 199 -7.16 -2.33 3.88
N LEU A 200 -7.92 -1.23 3.76
CA LEU A 200 -9.28 -1.11 4.29
C LEU A 200 -10.33 -1.73 3.35
N SER A 201 -10.12 -1.66 2.04
CA SER A 201 -11.06 -2.19 1.04
C SER A 201 -10.90 -3.69 0.80
N GLY A 202 -9.72 -4.25 1.04
CA GLY A 202 -9.38 -5.63 0.66
C GLY A 202 -9.12 -5.77 -0.85
N ALA A 203 -8.84 -4.68 -1.55
CA ALA A 203 -8.43 -4.70 -2.95
C ALA A 203 -6.97 -5.21 -3.06
N PRO A 204 -6.64 -6.07 -4.04
CA PRO A 204 -5.27 -6.48 -4.29
C PRO A 204 -4.43 -5.28 -4.70
N ALA A 205 -3.23 -5.19 -4.15
CA ALA A 205 -2.32 -4.08 -4.44
C ALA A 205 -0.87 -4.55 -4.46
N LEU A 206 -0.12 -4.09 -5.47
CA LEU A 206 1.30 -4.37 -5.67
C LEU A 206 2.09 -3.07 -5.60
N SER A 207 3.19 -3.07 -4.86
CA SER A 207 4.15 -1.98 -4.86
C SER A 207 5.32 -2.31 -5.79
N ILE A 208 5.62 -1.40 -6.73
CA ILE A 208 6.69 -1.57 -7.69
C ILE A 208 7.61 -0.35 -7.70
N LEU A 209 8.90 -0.60 -7.89
CA LEU A 209 9.92 0.43 -7.99
C LEU A 209 9.69 1.32 -9.22
N CYS A 210 9.59 2.64 -9.02
CA CYS A 210 9.36 3.59 -10.10
C CYS A 210 10.45 4.67 -10.24
N GLY A 211 11.50 4.61 -9.41
CA GLY A 211 12.63 5.55 -9.49
C GLY A 211 13.53 5.47 -8.29
N PHE A 212 14.46 6.41 -8.23
CA PHE A 212 15.37 6.62 -7.11
C PHE A 212 15.48 8.12 -6.81
N THR A 213 15.74 8.47 -5.55
CA THR A 213 16.06 9.86 -5.21
C THR A 213 17.36 10.30 -5.88
N SER A 214 17.50 11.60 -6.06
CA SER A 214 18.73 12.21 -6.59
C SER A 214 19.85 12.32 -5.56
N ASP A 215 19.57 12.05 -4.28
CA ASP A 215 20.47 12.28 -3.16
C ASP A 215 21.35 11.07 -2.87
N GLY A 216 22.65 11.32 -2.54
CA GLY A 216 23.59 10.32 -2.09
C GLY A 216 24.10 9.36 -3.17
N ASP A 217 24.96 8.41 -2.76
CA ASP A 217 25.56 7.40 -3.65
C ASP A 217 24.52 6.35 -4.06
N GLY A 218 23.84 6.64 -5.16
CA GLY A 218 22.91 5.70 -5.76
C GLY A 218 21.42 5.95 -5.48
N GLY A 219 21.06 6.88 -4.61
CA GLY A 219 19.67 7.25 -4.29
C GLY A 219 18.91 6.19 -3.49
N LEU A 220 17.80 6.60 -2.87
CA LEU A 220 16.86 5.71 -2.21
C LEU A 220 15.75 5.28 -3.16
N PRO A 221 15.24 4.04 -3.08
CA PRO A 221 14.18 3.57 -3.97
C PRO A 221 12.86 4.32 -3.73
N LEU A 222 12.20 4.67 -4.82
CA LEU A 222 10.87 5.26 -4.87
C LEU A 222 9.90 4.27 -5.51
N ALA A 223 8.69 4.14 -4.97
CA ALA A 223 7.75 3.13 -5.43
C ALA A 223 6.34 3.67 -5.62
N MET A 224 5.69 3.24 -6.71
CA MET A 224 4.26 3.39 -6.91
C MET A 224 3.50 2.14 -6.45
N GLN A 225 2.24 2.31 -6.12
CA GLN A 225 1.30 1.23 -5.83
C GLN A 225 0.27 1.12 -6.94
N ILE A 226 0.03 -0.10 -7.40
CA ILE A 226 -0.97 -0.47 -8.41
C ILE A 226 -2.00 -1.34 -7.70
N ALA A 227 -3.28 -0.98 -7.73
CA ALA A 227 -4.35 -1.74 -7.11
C ALA A 227 -5.46 -2.05 -8.11
N GLY A 228 -6.07 -3.22 -7.99
CA GLY A 228 -7.10 -3.73 -8.89
C GLY A 228 -8.37 -4.17 -8.15
N ARG A 229 -9.32 -4.73 -8.91
CA ARG A 229 -10.53 -5.32 -8.35
C ARG A 229 -10.19 -6.55 -7.50
N PRO A 230 -11.00 -6.83 -6.46
CA PRO A 230 -10.87 -8.08 -5.71
C PRO A 230 -10.85 -9.29 -6.64
N PHE A 231 -9.91 -10.20 -6.43
CA PHE A 231 -9.65 -11.42 -7.23
C PHE A 231 -9.16 -11.16 -8.66
N GLU A 232 -8.77 -9.93 -9.00
CA GLU A 232 -8.14 -9.58 -10.27
C GLU A 232 -6.63 -9.27 -10.10
N GLU A 233 -5.93 -10.00 -9.26
CA GLU A 233 -4.48 -9.90 -9.05
C GLU A 233 -3.72 -10.03 -10.39
N ALA A 234 -4.23 -10.85 -11.30
CA ALA A 234 -3.68 -11.04 -12.64
C ALA A 234 -3.58 -9.71 -13.43
N THR A 235 -4.59 -8.84 -13.33
CA THR A 235 -4.58 -7.52 -13.99
C THR A 235 -3.54 -6.60 -13.35
N VAL A 236 -3.43 -6.59 -12.02
CA VAL A 236 -2.42 -5.82 -11.29
C VAL A 236 -1.01 -6.26 -11.69
N LEU A 237 -0.75 -7.56 -11.72
CA LEU A 237 0.53 -8.14 -12.12
C LEU A 237 0.86 -7.84 -13.58
N ARG A 238 -0.12 -7.89 -14.48
CA ARG A 238 0.07 -7.56 -15.91
C ARG A 238 0.51 -6.12 -16.10
N VAL A 239 -0.15 -5.15 -15.44
CA VAL A 239 0.21 -3.74 -15.53
C VAL A 239 1.61 -3.50 -14.94
N ALA A 240 1.89 -4.10 -13.78
CA ALA A 240 3.21 -4.01 -13.14
C ALA A 240 4.31 -4.61 -14.03
N HIS A 241 4.06 -5.75 -14.67
CA HIS A 241 5.01 -6.41 -15.55
C HIS A 241 5.29 -5.58 -16.79
N ALA A 242 4.26 -5.04 -17.45
CA ALA A 242 4.43 -4.15 -18.60
C ALA A 242 5.34 -2.96 -18.26
N TYR A 243 5.11 -2.33 -17.12
CA TYR A 243 5.97 -1.25 -16.63
C TYR A 243 7.41 -1.73 -16.34
N GLU A 244 7.57 -2.86 -15.63
CA GLU A 244 8.88 -3.42 -15.30
C GLU A 244 9.74 -3.72 -16.54
N GLN A 245 9.11 -4.18 -17.63
CA GLN A 245 9.81 -4.45 -18.90
C GLN A 245 10.23 -3.17 -19.65
N ALA A 246 9.52 -2.07 -19.44
CA ALA A 246 9.80 -0.79 -20.10
C ALA A 246 10.91 0.02 -19.40
N VAL A 247 11.28 -0.35 -18.16
CA VAL A 247 12.26 0.37 -17.34
C VAL A 247 13.39 -0.53 -16.87
N THR A 248 14.46 0.07 -16.35
CA THR A 248 15.66 -0.68 -15.92
C THR A 248 15.91 -0.63 -14.41
N TRP A 249 14.96 -0.14 -13.64
CA TRP A 249 15.13 0.08 -12.19
C TRP A 249 15.46 -1.20 -11.41
N ASN A 250 14.87 -2.34 -11.78
CA ASN A 250 15.06 -3.65 -11.15
C ASN A 250 16.45 -4.25 -11.39
N GLN A 251 17.19 -3.76 -12.37
CA GLN A 251 18.57 -4.19 -12.66
C GLN A 251 19.57 -3.60 -11.68
N ARG A 252 19.20 -2.56 -10.96
CA ARG A 252 20.07 -1.87 -10.02
C ARG A 252 20.29 -2.70 -8.76
N ILE A 253 21.56 -3.00 -8.46
CA ILE A 253 21.95 -3.78 -7.27
C ILE A 253 22.31 -2.81 -6.14
N PRO A 254 21.80 -3.02 -4.91
CA PRO A 254 22.19 -2.20 -3.76
C PRO A 254 23.70 -2.29 -3.48
N PRO A 255 24.36 -1.18 -3.16
CA PRO A 255 25.82 -1.18 -2.90
C PRO A 255 26.26 -2.15 -1.80
N ALA A 256 25.40 -2.38 -0.80
CA ALA A 256 25.67 -3.32 0.29
C ALA A 256 25.56 -4.82 -0.10
N ALA A 257 25.15 -5.12 -1.33
CA ALA A 257 25.01 -6.50 -1.84
C ALA A 257 26.21 -6.91 -2.73
N LEU A 258 27.19 -6.03 -2.89
CA LEU A 258 28.48 -6.24 -3.55
C LEU A 258 29.57 -6.49 -2.48
#